data_5e452caa212e8dcbb6622c836c5c14e9
#
_entry.id   5e452caa212e8dcbb6622c836c5c14e9
#
_cell.length_a   1.000
_cell.length_b   1.000
_cell.length_c   1.000
_cell.angle_alpha   90.00
_cell.angle_beta   90.00
_cell.angle_gamma   90.00
#
_symmetry.space_group_name_H-M   'P 1'
#
loop_
_entity.id
_entity.type
_entity.pdbx_description
1 polymer ?
#
loop_
_entity_poly.entity_id
_entity_poly.type
_entity_poly.pdbx_seq_one_letter_code
_entity_poly.pdbx_strand_id
1 'polypeptide(L)'
;RTVYDKPLVYLDNAATTQKPLCVLDAMRDEYLNVNANVHRGVHYLSQQATDLHEAARETVRRFVNASSVNEIVFTRGTTEGLNLIASSFCEEFMHEGDEVIVSVMEHHSNIVPWQLQAAKRGIAIRVVPMDECGNLDIDEYKNLFNERTKLVSIVHVSNVLGTINPVKELTRIAHEHDVPVLVDGAQSTPHFRVDVQ
;
A
#
# COMPACT_ATOMS: atom_id res chain seq x y z
N ARG A 1 -17.95 7.49 -24.10
CA ARG A 1 -19.22 7.27 -23.37
C ARG A 1 -20.00 8.58 -23.31
N THR A 2 -21.33 8.48 -23.40
CA THR A 2 -22.28 9.60 -23.23
C THR A 2 -23.25 9.27 -22.12
N VAL A 3 -23.66 10.28 -21.35
CA VAL A 3 -24.67 10.20 -20.30
C VAL A 3 -25.58 11.41 -20.46
N TYR A 4 -26.89 11.19 -20.55
CA TYR A 4 -27.88 12.25 -20.85
C TYR A 4 -27.51 13.08 -22.09
N ASP A 5 -27.10 12.37 -23.17
CA ASP A 5 -26.68 12.94 -24.47
C ASP A 5 -25.48 13.89 -24.40
N LYS A 6 -24.72 13.88 -23.33
CA LYS A 6 -23.50 14.67 -23.14
C LYS A 6 -22.28 13.75 -22.98
N PRO A 7 -21.08 14.17 -23.45
CA PRO A 7 -19.84 13.44 -23.20
C PRO A 7 -19.64 13.27 -21.69
N LEU A 8 -19.36 12.03 -21.26
CA LEU A 8 -19.03 11.74 -19.87
C LEU A 8 -17.64 12.26 -19.54
N VAL A 9 -17.53 13.13 -18.54
CA VAL A 9 -16.28 13.48 -17.89
C VAL A 9 -16.19 12.67 -16.58
N TYR A 10 -15.20 11.77 -16.50
CA TYR A 10 -14.99 10.91 -15.32
C TYR A 10 -13.75 11.36 -14.58
N LEU A 11 -13.91 11.90 -13.38
CA LEU A 11 -12.84 12.48 -12.56
C LEU A 11 -12.54 11.69 -11.28
N ASP A 12 -13.17 10.52 -11.10
CA ASP A 12 -13.06 9.71 -9.88
C ASP A 12 -12.15 8.48 -10.07
N ASN A 13 -11.04 8.63 -10.81
CA ASN A 13 -10.07 7.54 -10.99
C ASN A 13 -9.31 7.18 -9.71
N ALA A 14 -9.25 8.06 -8.71
CA ALA A 14 -8.66 7.78 -7.41
C ALA A 14 -9.43 6.68 -6.66
N ALA A 15 -10.78 6.67 -6.78
CA ALA A 15 -11.62 5.63 -6.22
C ALA A 15 -11.68 4.39 -7.11
N THR A 16 -11.89 4.58 -8.42
CA THR A 16 -11.99 3.46 -9.37
C THR A 16 -11.42 3.85 -10.73
N THR A 17 -10.23 3.39 -11.04
CA THR A 17 -9.57 3.64 -12.33
C THR A 17 -10.25 2.89 -13.46
N GLN A 18 -10.55 3.60 -14.55
CA GLN A 18 -11.02 3.00 -15.81
C GLN A 18 -9.91 2.15 -16.43
N LYS A 19 -10.20 0.89 -16.72
CA LYS A 19 -9.19 -0.06 -17.22
C LYS A 19 -8.82 0.24 -18.67
N PRO A 20 -7.53 0.35 -19.03
CA PRO A 20 -7.07 0.41 -20.42
C PRO A 20 -7.46 -0.86 -21.20
N LEU A 21 -7.66 -0.74 -22.51
CA LEU A 21 -7.97 -1.88 -23.37
C LEU A 21 -6.90 -2.95 -23.32
N CYS A 22 -5.63 -2.58 -23.30
CA CYS A 22 -4.51 -3.53 -23.19
C CYS A 22 -4.58 -4.41 -21.94
N VAL A 23 -5.07 -3.88 -20.82
CA VAL A 23 -5.28 -4.67 -19.57
C VAL A 23 -6.43 -5.65 -19.76
N LEU A 24 -7.55 -5.19 -20.33
CA LEU A 24 -8.72 -6.04 -20.59
C LEU A 24 -8.40 -7.16 -21.59
N ASP A 25 -7.64 -6.84 -22.63
CA ASP A 25 -7.21 -7.80 -23.65
C ASP A 25 -6.26 -8.84 -23.05
N ALA A 26 -5.28 -8.42 -22.26
CA ALA A 26 -4.35 -9.34 -21.57
C ALA A 26 -5.09 -10.29 -20.62
N MET A 27 -6.06 -9.79 -19.84
CA MET A 27 -6.89 -10.63 -18.98
C MET A 27 -7.71 -11.63 -19.78
N ARG A 28 -8.34 -11.18 -20.88
CA ARG A 28 -9.13 -12.06 -21.76
C ARG A 28 -8.25 -13.15 -22.36
N ASP A 29 -7.08 -12.80 -22.86
CA ASP A 29 -6.17 -13.74 -23.51
C ASP A 29 -5.63 -14.79 -22.52
N GLU A 30 -5.33 -14.37 -21.29
CA GLU A 30 -4.91 -15.29 -20.23
C GLU A 30 -6.03 -16.30 -19.92
N TYR A 31 -7.27 -15.85 -19.69
CA TYR A 31 -8.40 -16.75 -19.42
C TYR A 31 -8.74 -17.69 -20.58
N LEU A 32 -8.62 -17.23 -21.81
CA LEU A 32 -8.97 -18.04 -22.98
C LEU A 32 -7.87 -19.04 -23.37
N ASN A 33 -6.60 -18.73 -23.15
CA ASN A 33 -5.49 -19.44 -23.76
C ASN A 33 -4.52 -20.09 -22.77
N VAL A 34 -4.43 -19.60 -21.52
CA VAL A 34 -3.35 -19.98 -20.59
C VAL A 34 -3.85 -20.39 -19.21
N ASN A 35 -5.12 -20.11 -18.88
CA ASN A 35 -5.70 -20.29 -17.56
C ASN A 35 -5.39 -21.68 -16.94
N ALA A 36 -4.46 -21.72 -15.98
CA ALA A 36 -4.04 -22.94 -15.29
C ALA A 36 -3.45 -22.60 -13.90
N ASN A 37 -3.26 -23.63 -13.06
CA ASN A 37 -2.63 -23.46 -11.76
C ASN A 37 -1.18 -23.01 -11.89
N VAL A 38 -0.87 -21.86 -11.28
CA VAL A 38 0.50 -21.35 -11.16
C VAL A 38 1.27 -22.19 -10.14
N HIS A 39 2.53 -22.55 -10.45
CA HIS A 39 3.51 -23.28 -9.61
C HIS A 39 3.17 -24.73 -9.25
N ARG A 40 2.03 -25.28 -9.62
CA ARG A 40 1.61 -26.61 -9.16
C ARG A 40 1.33 -27.64 -10.25
N GLY A 41 1.29 -27.23 -11.50
CA GLY A 41 1.03 -28.16 -12.62
C GLY A 41 2.32 -28.54 -13.33
N VAL A 42 2.37 -29.78 -13.82
CA VAL A 42 3.48 -30.30 -14.61
C VAL A 42 3.19 -30.32 -16.11
N HIS A 43 2.15 -29.65 -16.56
CA HIS A 43 1.71 -29.58 -17.95
C HIS A 43 1.97 -28.22 -18.57
N TYR A 44 1.95 -28.15 -19.90
CA TYR A 44 2.30 -26.95 -20.68
C TYR A 44 1.60 -25.66 -20.22
N LEU A 45 0.28 -25.68 -20.03
CA LEU A 45 -0.47 -24.46 -19.64
C LEU A 45 -0.06 -23.96 -18.25
N SER A 46 0.21 -24.86 -17.30
CA SER A 46 0.67 -24.48 -15.98
C SER A 46 2.08 -23.84 -16.01
N GLN A 47 2.95 -24.33 -16.87
CA GLN A 47 4.26 -23.69 -17.07
C GLN A 47 4.09 -22.28 -17.66
N GLN A 48 3.25 -22.13 -18.69
CA GLN A 48 2.97 -20.83 -19.30
C GLN A 48 2.39 -19.84 -18.29
N ALA A 49 1.40 -20.25 -17.49
CA ALA A 49 0.79 -19.43 -16.44
C ALA A 49 1.83 -19.03 -15.38
N THR A 50 2.73 -19.92 -14.99
CA THR A 50 3.81 -19.66 -14.05
C THR A 50 4.80 -18.63 -14.62
N ASP A 51 5.23 -18.81 -15.86
CA ASP A 51 6.18 -17.91 -16.52
C ASP A 51 5.59 -16.48 -16.64
N LEU A 52 4.33 -16.35 -17.00
CA LEU A 52 3.63 -15.06 -17.06
C LEU A 52 3.52 -14.41 -15.66
N HIS A 53 3.19 -15.18 -14.63
CA HIS A 53 3.10 -14.69 -13.27
C HIS A 53 4.44 -14.17 -12.75
N GLU A 54 5.52 -14.93 -12.95
CA GLU A 54 6.86 -14.51 -12.51
C GLU A 54 7.42 -13.34 -13.34
N ALA A 55 7.12 -13.28 -14.64
CA ALA A 55 7.44 -12.11 -15.45
C ALA A 55 6.72 -10.83 -14.98
N ALA A 56 5.45 -10.96 -14.56
CA ALA A 56 4.72 -9.85 -13.95
C ALA A 56 5.36 -9.41 -12.62
N ARG A 57 5.76 -10.36 -11.77
CA ARG A 57 6.46 -10.07 -10.50
C ARG A 57 7.78 -9.32 -10.74
N GLU A 58 8.57 -9.77 -11.68
CA GLU A 58 9.82 -9.11 -12.06
C GLU A 58 9.58 -7.70 -12.64
N THR A 59 8.50 -7.51 -13.40
CA THR A 59 8.11 -6.19 -13.90
C THR A 59 7.79 -5.23 -12.77
N VAL A 60 7.02 -5.67 -11.76
CA VAL A 60 6.71 -4.87 -10.57
C VAL A 60 7.98 -4.58 -9.76
N ARG A 61 8.85 -5.59 -9.56
CA ARG A 61 10.13 -5.40 -8.88
C ARG A 61 10.94 -4.26 -9.47
N ARG A 62 11.09 -4.24 -10.80
CA ARG A 62 11.83 -3.17 -11.51
C ARG A 62 11.11 -1.83 -11.41
N PHE A 63 9.79 -1.84 -11.49
CA PHE A 63 8.98 -0.61 -11.47
C PHE A 63 9.13 0.14 -10.15
N VAL A 64 9.16 -0.57 -9.02
CA VAL A 64 9.33 0.02 -7.68
C VAL A 64 10.79 0.03 -7.20
N ASN A 65 11.73 -0.46 -8.00
CA ASN A 65 13.15 -0.60 -7.67
C ASN A 65 13.41 -1.52 -6.45
N ALA A 66 12.62 -2.57 -6.26
CA ALA A 66 12.88 -3.54 -5.20
C ALA A 66 14.15 -4.38 -5.51
N SER A 67 14.89 -4.77 -4.48
CA SER A 67 16.14 -5.51 -4.61
C SER A 67 15.94 -6.94 -5.10
N SER A 68 14.83 -7.56 -4.68
CA SER A 68 14.52 -8.97 -4.98
C SER A 68 13.05 -9.16 -5.36
N VAL A 69 12.77 -10.14 -6.22
CA VAL A 69 11.39 -10.59 -6.50
C VAL A 69 10.68 -11.12 -5.25
N ASN A 70 11.43 -11.57 -4.25
CA ASN A 70 10.89 -12.06 -2.97
C ASN A 70 10.28 -10.93 -2.12
N GLU A 71 10.57 -9.67 -2.44
CA GLU A 71 9.97 -8.49 -1.80
C GLU A 71 8.62 -8.12 -2.42
N ILE A 72 8.21 -8.80 -3.51
CA ILE A 72 6.95 -8.52 -4.20
C ILE A 72 5.92 -9.58 -3.81
N VAL A 73 4.90 -9.16 -3.11
CA VAL A 73 3.76 -10.00 -2.72
C VAL A 73 2.49 -9.44 -3.36
N PHE A 74 1.86 -10.22 -4.24
CA PHE A 74 0.60 -9.84 -4.85
C PHE A 74 -0.56 -10.05 -3.88
N THR A 75 -1.38 -9.01 -3.72
CA THR A 75 -2.62 -9.02 -2.94
C THR A 75 -3.78 -8.54 -3.82
N ARG A 76 -5.01 -8.68 -3.36
CA ARG A 76 -6.19 -8.19 -4.07
C ARG A 76 -6.34 -6.67 -4.07
N GLY A 77 -5.45 -5.97 -3.39
CA GLY A 77 -5.38 -4.51 -3.32
C GLY A 77 -4.77 -4.04 -2.02
N THR A 78 -4.57 -2.72 -1.89
CA THR A 78 -3.94 -2.08 -0.73
C THR A 78 -4.62 -2.43 0.59
N THR A 79 -5.94 -2.51 0.61
CA THR A 79 -6.70 -2.90 1.82
C THR A 79 -6.29 -4.27 2.34
N GLU A 80 -6.14 -5.28 1.47
CA GLU A 80 -5.66 -6.61 1.88
C GLU A 80 -4.21 -6.55 2.35
N GLY A 81 -3.34 -5.84 1.63
CA GLY A 81 -1.93 -5.66 2.01
C GLY A 81 -1.78 -5.05 3.40
N LEU A 82 -2.49 -3.96 3.67
CA LEU A 82 -2.46 -3.30 4.99
C LEU A 82 -3.02 -4.17 6.11
N ASN A 83 -4.12 -4.90 5.86
CA ASN A 83 -4.66 -5.85 6.85
C ASN A 83 -3.70 -7.02 7.11
N LEU A 84 -3.04 -7.53 6.07
CA LEU A 84 -2.04 -8.59 6.22
C LEU A 84 -0.89 -8.13 7.10
N ILE A 85 -0.32 -6.95 6.82
CA ILE A 85 0.77 -6.40 7.63
C ILE A 85 0.29 -6.10 9.05
N ALA A 86 -0.85 -5.43 9.23
CA ALA A 86 -1.37 -5.13 10.56
C ALA A 86 -1.58 -6.39 11.41
N SER A 87 -2.08 -7.46 10.81
CA SER A 87 -2.30 -8.72 11.53
C SER A 87 -0.99 -9.42 11.87
N SER A 88 -0.14 -9.67 10.86
CA SER A 88 1.11 -10.43 11.03
C SER A 88 2.15 -9.67 11.86
N PHE A 89 2.33 -8.36 11.60
CA PHE A 89 3.29 -7.55 12.34
C PHE A 89 2.90 -7.42 13.81
N CYS A 90 1.62 -7.16 14.11
CA CYS A 90 1.17 -7.10 15.50
C CYS A 90 1.26 -8.46 16.20
N GLU A 91 1.11 -9.57 15.46
CA GLU A 91 1.23 -10.90 16.05
C GLU A 91 2.67 -11.22 16.46
N GLU A 92 3.62 -10.88 15.62
CA GLU A 92 5.03 -11.25 15.79
C GLU A 92 5.83 -10.25 16.63
N PHE A 93 5.53 -8.93 16.49
CA PHE A 93 6.42 -7.89 16.99
C PHE A 93 5.78 -6.94 18.01
N MET A 94 4.48 -7.04 18.29
CA MET A 94 3.82 -6.07 19.18
C MET A 94 3.14 -6.73 20.40
N HIS A 95 3.23 -6.04 21.52
CA HIS A 95 2.65 -6.42 22.80
C HIS A 95 1.63 -5.39 23.28
N GLU A 96 0.90 -5.69 24.34
CA GLU A 96 -0.01 -4.74 24.98
C GLU A 96 0.73 -3.46 25.41
N GLY A 97 0.18 -2.31 25.04
CA GLY A 97 0.75 -0.99 25.31
C GLY A 97 1.77 -0.51 24.28
N ASP A 98 2.17 -1.33 23.29
CA ASP A 98 2.97 -0.87 22.16
C ASP A 98 2.16 0.09 21.26
N GLU A 99 2.86 0.91 20.48
CA GLU A 99 2.26 2.01 19.74
C GLU A 99 2.53 1.93 18.23
N VAL A 100 1.50 2.28 17.45
CA VAL A 100 1.62 2.53 16.00
C VAL A 100 1.35 4.01 15.76
N ILE A 101 2.23 4.67 15.01
CA ILE A 101 2.03 6.05 14.56
C ILE A 101 1.37 6.02 13.19
N VAL A 102 0.26 6.76 13.03
CA VAL A 102 -0.44 6.99 11.75
C VAL A 102 -0.63 8.49 11.53
N SER A 103 -0.94 8.93 10.31
CA SER A 103 -1.31 10.34 10.11
C SER A 103 -2.83 10.55 10.22
N VAL A 104 -3.24 11.80 10.44
CA VAL A 104 -4.66 12.20 10.47
C VAL A 104 -5.32 12.07 9.08
N MET A 105 -4.54 12.01 8.00
CA MET A 105 -5.03 11.97 6.62
C MET A 105 -5.10 10.57 6.00
N GLU A 106 -4.94 9.51 6.82
CA GLU A 106 -4.95 8.14 6.31
C GLU A 106 -6.30 7.74 5.71
N HIS A 107 -6.26 6.92 4.67
CA HIS A 107 -7.45 6.22 4.19
C HIS A 107 -7.90 5.19 5.24
N HIS A 108 -9.21 4.91 5.30
CA HIS A 108 -9.78 3.93 6.23
C HIS A 108 -9.07 2.56 6.19
N SER A 109 -8.57 2.15 5.03
CA SER A 109 -7.78 0.91 4.90
C SER A 109 -6.50 0.91 5.73
N ASN A 110 -5.97 2.09 6.08
CA ASN A 110 -4.78 2.27 6.93
C ASN A 110 -5.09 2.80 8.33
N ILE A 111 -6.37 2.85 8.72
CA ILE A 111 -6.80 3.19 10.09
C ILE A 111 -7.46 1.99 10.75
N VAL A 112 -8.49 1.44 10.10
CA VAL A 112 -9.34 0.39 10.68
C VAL A 112 -8.56 -0.87 11.08
N PRO A 113 -7.58 -1.38 10.30
CA PRO A 113 -6.79 -2.53 10.73
C PRO A 113 -6.07 -2.30 12.06
N TRP A 114 -5.51 -1.11 12.28
CA TRP A 114 -4.84 -0.76 13.54
C TRP A 114 -5.83 -0.63 14.69
N GLN A 115 -7.03 -0.06 14.46
CA GLN A 115 -8.10 -0.01 15.46
C GLN A 115 -8.54 -1.41 15.88
N LEU A 116 -8.65 -2.36 14.94
CA LEU A 116 -8.97 -3.75 15.23
C LEU A 116 -7.86 -4.42 16.06
N GLN A 117 -6.58 -4.16 15.76
CA GLN A 117 -5.47 -4.65 16.57
C GLN A 117 -5.43 -3.98 17.96
N ALA A 118 -5.74 -2.68 18.04
CA ALA A 118 -5.86 -1.99 19.33
C ALA A 118 -6.94 -2.64 20.22
N ALA A 119 -8.11 -2.90 19.68
CA ALA A 119 -9.19 -3.57 20.39
C ALA A 119 -8.85 -5.01 20.80
N LYS A 120 -8.10 -5.73 19.96
CA LYS A 120 -7.77 -7.15 20.16
C LYS A 120 -6.57 -7.37 21.09
N ARG A 121 -5.55 -6.51 20.99
CA ARG A 121 -4.22 -6.71 21.58
C ARG A 121 -3.81 -5.63 22.59
N GLY A 122 -4.60 -4.55 22.73
CA GLY A 122 -4.28 -3.46 23.65
C GLY A 122 -3.15 -2.55 23.17
N ILE A 123 -2.84 -2.53 21.87
CA ILE A 123 -1.91 -1.56 21.31
C ILE A 123 -2.55 -0.18 21.25
N ALA A 124 -1.74 0.90 21.23
CA ALA A 124 -2.22 2.26 21.11
C ALA A 124 -1.93 2.83 19.71
N ILE A 125 -2.80 3.73 19.25
CA ILE A 125 -2.61 4.46 17.99
C ILE A 125 -2.27 5.89 18.34
N ARG A 126 -1.14 6.38 17.81
CA ARG A 126 -0.72 7.78 17.88
C ARG A 126 -0.95 8.43 16.53
N VAL A 127 -1.48 9.65 16.53
CA VAL A 127 -1.88 10.33 15.30
C VAL A 127 -1.02 11.58 15.10
N VAL A 128 -0.32 11.65 13.95
CA VAL A 128 0.37 12.86 13.51
C VAL A 128 -0.67 13.86 13.01
N PRO A 129 -0.74 15.07 13.58
CA PRO A 129 -1.65 16.12 13.11
C PRO A 129 -1.18 16.72 11.78
N MET A 130 -2.04 17.53 11.17
CA MET A 130 -1.71 18.34 10.01
C MET A 130 -2.06 19.81 10.26
N ASP A 131 -1.41 20.71 9.53
CA ASP A 131 -1.72 22.14 9.53
C ASP A 131 -2.96 22.46 8.68
N GLU A 132 -3.38 23.74 8.66
CA GLU A 132 -4.51 24.22 7.86
C GLU A 132 -4.28 24.10 6.34
N CYS A 133 -3.04 23.97 5.90
CA CYS A 133 -2.66 23.74 4.50
C CYS A 133 -2.65 22.25 4.11
N GLY A 134 -2.89 21.35 5.06
CA GLY A 134 -2.89 19.90 4.84
C GLY A 134 -1.50 19.29 4.82
N ASN A 135 -0.48 19.92 5.41
CA ASN A 135 0.84 19.34 5.59
C ASN A 135 0.94 18.69 6.97
N LEU A 136 1.63 17.56 7.07
CA LEU A 136 1.90 16.90 8.36
C LEU A 136 2.82 17.77 9.22
N ASP A 137 2.51 17.83 10.51
CA ASP A 137 3.37 18.48 11.50
C ASP A 137 4.56 17.57 11.83
N ILE A 138 5.72 17.92 11.26
CA ILE A 138 6.95 17.12 11.41
C ILE A 138 7.53 17.21 12.83
N ASP A 139 7.31 18.31 13.54
CA ASP A 139 7.82 18.46 14.90
C ASP A 139 6.97 17.65 15.88
N GLU A 140 5.64 17.65 15.72
CA GLU A 140 4.77 16.74 16.47
C GLU A 140 5.04 15.28 16.11
N TYR A 141 5.33 14.96 14.83
CA TYR A 141 5.72 13.61 14.45
C TYR A 141 6.95 13.12 15.23
N LYS A 142 8.00 13.94 15.35
CA LYS A 142 9.21 13.61 16.14
C LYS A 142 8.88 13.39 17.62
N ASN A 143 7.94 14.19 18.17
CA ASN A 143 7.56 14.11 19.58
C ASN A 143 6.76 12.84 19.93
N LEU A 144 6.17 12.14 18.92
CA LEU A 144 5.40 10.93 19.16
C LEU A 144 6.24 9.68 19.44
N PHE A 145 7.54 9.69 19.09
CA PHE A 145 8.41 8.52 19.27
C PHE A 145 8.78 8.30 20.72
N ASN A 146 8.68 7.06 21.17
CA ASN A 146 9.11 6.59 22.48
C ASN A 146 9.44 5.07 22.40
N GLU A 147 9.85 4.47 23.51
CA GLU A 147 10.26 3.06 23.60
C GLU A 147 9.15 2.06 23.19
N ARG A 148 7.87 2.47 23.22
CA ARG A 148 6.71 1.66 22.85
C ARG A 148 6.37 1.78 21.37
N THR A 149 6.91 2.75 20.65
CA THR A 149 6.68 2.92 19.21
C THR A 149 7.32 1.77 18.44
N LYS A 150 6.50 0.98 17.72
CA LYS A 150 6.96 -0.21 16.98
C LYS A 150 6.80 -0.09 15.48
N LEU A 151 5.92 0.79 15.01
CA LEU A 151 5.65 0.96 13.59
C LEU A 151 5.14 2.37 13.31
N VAL A 152 5.53 2.90 12.15
CA VAL A 152 4.87 4.04 11.52
C VAL A 152 4.11 3.53 10.30
N SER A 153 2.83 3.90 10.14
CA SER A 153 2.02 3.55 8.98
C SER A 153 1.43 4.82 8.38
N ILE A 154 1.91 5.22 7.20
CA ILE A 154 1.67 6.57 6.64
C ILE A 154 1.34 6.52 5.16
N VAL A 155 0.34 7.30 4.73
CA VAL A 155 0.00 7.49 3.32
C VAL A 155 1.04 8.37 2.62
N HIS A 156 1.49 7.96 1.43
CA HIS A 156 2.41 8.77 0.62
C HIS A 156 1.70 9.96 -0.03
N VAL A 157 0.53 9.71 -0.63
CA VAL A 157 -0.31 10.75 -1.23
C VAL A 157 -1.73 10.59 -0.73
N SER A 158 -2.27 11.64 -0.12
CA SER A 158 -3.64 11.64 0.37
C SER A 158 -4.63 11.51 -0.79
N ASN A 159 -5.54 10.55 -0.72
CA ASN A 159 -6.61 10.38 -1.71
C ASN A 159 -7.67 11.49 -1.65
N VAL A 160 -7.74 12.25 -0.56
CA VAL A 160 -8.71 13.33 -0.33
C VAL A 160 -8.08 14.68 -0.65
N LEU A 161 -6.92 14.97 -0.08
CA LEU A 161 -6.26 16.28 -0.17
C LEU A 161 -5.33 16.39 -1.38
N GLY A 162 -4.80 15.27 -1.87
CA GLY A 162 -3.75 15.26 -2.89
C GLY A 162 -2.37 15.67 -2.35
N THR A 163 -2.25 15.91 -1.05
CA THR A 163 -0.97 16.23 -0.40
C THR A 163 0.00 15.09 -0.58
N ILE A 164 1.22 15.41 -1.00
CA ILE A 164 2.34 14.48 -1.11
C ILE A 164 3.17 14.59 0.16
N ASN A 165 3.10 13.57 1.01
CA ASN A 165 3.84 13.54 2.25
C ASN A 165 5.34 13.28 2.01
N PRO A 166 6.24 13.89 2.78
CA PRO A 166 7.69 13.73 2.65
C PRO A 166 8.16 12.39 3.24
N VAL A 167 7.69 11.26 2.66
CA VAL A 167 7.89 9.91 3.22
C VAL A 167 9.38 9.57 3.41
N LYS A 168 10.28 10.10 2.58
CA LYS A 168 11.73 9.89 2.74
C LYS A 168 12.23 10.51 4.04
N GLU A 169 11.77 11.70 4.39
CA GLU A 169 12.13 12.37 5.65
C GLU A 169 11.49 11.66 6.85
N LEU A 170 10.19 11.33 6.74
CA LEU A 170 9.47 10.61 7.78
C LEU A 170 10.12 9.25 8.08
N THR A 171 10.51 8.52 7.03
CA THR A 171 11.24 7.24 7.16
C THR A 171 12.60 7.42 7.83
N ARG A 172 13.36 8.45 7.43
CA ARG A 172 14.65 8.74 8.06
C ARG A 172 14.50 9.00 9.56
N ILE A 173 13.53 9.81 9.95
CA ILE A 173 13.24 10.10 11.36
C ILE A 173 12.86 8.82 12.11
N ALA A 174 11.96 7.99 11.56
CA ALA A 174 11.56 6.73 12.18
C ALA A 174 12.75 5.78 12.37
N HIS A 175 13.63 5.67 11.36
CA HIS A 175 14.82 4.82 11.43
C HIS A 175 15.86 5.32 12.45
N GLU A 176 15.90 6.61 12.79
CA GLU A 176 16.72 7.13 13.90
C GLU A 176 16.26 6.60 15.27
N HIS A 177 15.02 6.08 15.34
CA HIS A 177 14.44 5.42 16.51
C HIS A 177 14.34 3.89 16.36
N ASP A 178 14.98 3.30 15.34
CA ASP A 178 14.88 1.86 14.98
C ASP A 178 13.43 1.39 14.70
N VAL A 179 12.57 2.29 14.24
CA VAL A 179 11.15 2.01 13.95
C VAL A 179 10.96 1.84 12.44
N PRO A 180 10.43 0.69 11.97
CA PRO A 180 10.10 0.47 10.57
C PRO A 180 8.91 1.32 10.12
N VAL A 181 8.85 1.59 8.80
CA VAL A 181 7.79 2.40 8.18
C VAL A 181 7.03 1.60 7.13
N LEU A 182 5.72 1.56 7.26
CA LEU A 182 4.78 1.07 6.26
C LEU A 182 4.22 2.27 5.49
N VAL A 183 4.44 2.30 4.18
CA VAL A 183 3.95 3.38 3.32
C VAL A 183 2.75 2.90 2.49
N ASP A 184 1.60 3.53 2.66
CA ASP A 184 0.46 3.37 1.75
C ASP A 184 0.75 4.14 0.46
N GLY A 185 1.12 3.41 -0.58
CA GLY A 185 1.44 3.92 -1.90
C GLY A 185 0.29 3.89 -2.92
N ALA A 186 -0.96 3.68 -2.49
CA ALA A 186 -2.10 3.49 -3.39
C ALA A 186 -2.28 4.63 -4.39
N GLN A 187 -2.06 5.88 -3.98
CA GLN A 187 -2.17 7.05 -4.85
C GLN A 187 -0.83 7.53 -5.41
N SER A 188 0.31 7.16 -4.85
CA SER A 188 1.62 7.57 -5.38
C SER A 188 2.08 6.69 -6.53
N THR A 189 2.01 5.38 -6.37
CA THR A 189 2.54 4.40 -7.32
C THR A 189 1.97 4.52 -8.74
N PRO A 190 0.67 4.81 -8.96
CA PRO A 190 0.14 5.03 -10.31
C PRO A 190 0.46 6.41 -10.92
N HIS A 191 0.93 7.38 -10.14
CA HIS A 191 1.09 8.77 -10.59
C HIS A 191 2.53 9.20 -10.79
N PHE A 192 3.48 8.64 -10.03
CA PHE A 192 4.90 8.94 -10.20
C PHE A 192 5.78 7.75 -9.79
N ARG A 193 7.06 7.84 -10.14
CA ARG A 193 8.00 6.78 -9.83
C ARG A 193 8.23 6.70 -8.32
N VAL A 194 8.02 5.52 -7.76
CA VAL A 194 8.33 5.18 -6.37
C VAL A 194 9.61 4.35 -6.36
N ASP A 195 10.50 4.63 -5.41
CA ASP A 195 11.72 3.89 -5.16
C ASP A 195 11.67 3.40 -3.71
N VAL A 196 11.73 2.08 -3.54
CA VAL A 196 11.61 1.45 -2.22
C VAL A 196 12.95 1.11 -1.57
N GLN A 197 14.08 1.58 -2.16
CA GLN A 197 15.44 1.44 -1.61
C GLN A 197 15.92 2.69 -0.90
#